data_a4f30183eedbfb2a7319870a92fd57d5
#
_entry.id   a4f30183eedbfb2a7319870a92fd57d5
#
_cell.length_a   1.000
_cell.length_b   1.000
_cell.length_c   1.000
_cell.angle_alpha   90.00
_cell.angle_beta   90.00
_cell.angle_gamma   90.00
#
_symmetry.space_group_name_H-M   'P 1'
#
loop_
_entity.id
_entity.type
_entity.pdbx_description
1 polymer ?
#
loop_
_entity_poly.entity_id
_entity_poly.type
_entity_poly.pdbx_seq_one_letter_code
_entity_poly.pdbx_strand_id
1 'polypeptide(L)'
;MTKSRKKTNTYDIFLPYQKEWLEDRSDLKIIEKNRRCGISWTDSADSVLDAAPANGWTNTYYMSFNKDNCRQYIEDAGEWAKKLGYAVSEIIEEEEPLLDDEEKSITTYRITFSSGAEIMGLPGVSRSLRSKQGNVVIDEAAFFDDLDSVLQAAKALVMWGGRIRVISTHNGDDNPFNILIKNIRSGKEKEWSLHRITFREAMAQGLYQRICLKQGRKWTPEADKEFMDKMYRIYGDNPDEELDVIPR
;
A
#
# COMPACT_ATOMS: atom_id res chain seq x y z
N MET A 1 28.10 -23.65 15.93
CA MET A 1 27.84 -22.21 16.14
C MET A 1 26.36 -21.97 15.99
N THR A 2 25.67 -21.91 17.10
CA THR A 2 24.21 -21.75 17.20
C THR A 2 23.86 -20.28 16.91
N LYS A 3 23.18 -19.99 15.78
CA LYS A 3 22.64 -18.70 15.51
C LYS A 3 21.58 -18.38 16.57
N SER A 4 21.90 -17.42 17.44
CA SER A 4 20.97 -16.84 18.40
C SER A 4 19.75 -16.31 17.65
N ARG A 5 18.57 -16.89 17.89
CA ARG A 5 17.28 -16.31 17.53
C ARG A 5 17.17 -14.97 18.27
N LYS A 6 17.26 -13.85 17.56
CA LYS A 6 16.88 -12.55 18.09
C LYS A 6 15.43 -12.69 18.60
N LYS A 7 15.22 -12.49 19.90
CA LYS A 7 13.88 -12.37 20.47
C LYS A 7 13.21 -11.19 19.73
N THR A 8 12.19 -11.48 18.94
CA THR A 8 11.33 -10.46 18.36
C THR A 8 10.72 -9.69 19.54
N ASN A 9 11.02 -8.41 19.61
CA ASN A 9 10.48 -7.53 20.63
C ASN A 9 8.97 -7.41 20.36
N THR A 10 8.15 -7.85 21.30
CA THR A 10 6.67 -7.90 21.20
C THR A 10 6.04 -6.51 20.98
N TYR A 11 6.86 -5.45 21.01
CA TYR A 11 6.46 -4.03 20.88
C TYR A 11 6.79 -3.40 19.52
N ASP A 12 7.32 -4.15 18.58
CA ASP A 12 7.54 -3.63 17.23
C ASP A 12 6.20 -3.33 16.56
N ILE A 13 5.98 -2.08 16.17
CA ILE A 13 4.73 -1.63 15.54
C ILE A 13 4.52 -2.33 14.20
N PHE A 14 5.58 -2.49 13.43
CA PHE A 14 5.57 -3.12 12.12
C PHE A 14 6.15 -4.53 12.15
N LEU A 15 5.55 -5.43 11.36
CA LEU A 15 6.07 -6.76 11.10
C LEU A 15 7.32 -6.69 10.18
N PRO A 16 8.18 -7.72 10.13
CA PRO A 16 9.42 -7.64 9.34
C PRO A 16 9.21 -7.24 7.88
N TYR A 17 8.28 -7.87 7.17
CA TYR A 17 7.98 -7.50 5.76
C TYR A 17 7.42 -6.08 5.60
N GLN A 18 6.73 -5.56 6.62
CA GLN A 18 6.24 -4.17 6.65
C GLN A 18 7.42 -3.20 6.84
N LYS A 19 8.41 -3.57 7.66
CA LYS A 19 9.63 -2.77 7.81
C LYS A 19 10.44 -2.74 6.53
N GLU A 20 10.60 -3.89 5.86
CA GLU A 20 11.29 -3.97 4.57
C GLU A 20 10.64 -3.04 3.53
N TRP A 21 9.30 -2.98 3.49
CA TRP A 21 8.57 -2.05 2.62
C TRP A 21 8.86 -0.58 2.97
N LEU A 22 8.88 -0.22 4.26
CA LEU A 22 9.15 1.16 4.72
C LEU A 22 10.62 1.58 4.49
N GLU A 23 11.56 0.66 4.68
CA GLU A 23 13.00 0.91 4.55
C GLU A 23 13.44 1.04 3.10
N ASP A 24 12.69 0.46 2.16
CA ASP A 24 12.93 0.62 0.73
C ASP A 24 12.53 2.02 0.27
N ARG A 25 13.54 2.81 -0.10
CA ARG A 25 13.39 4.20 -0.57
C ARG A 25 13.56 4.33 -2.08
N SER A 26 13.45 3.23 -2.83
CA SER A 26 13.51 3.23 -4.30
C SER A 26 12.45 4.16 -4.90
N ASP A 27 12.77 4.82 -5.99
CA ASP A 27 11.86 5.72 -6.71
C ASP A 27 10.65 4.95 -7.25
N LEU A 28 10.86 3.72 -7.67
CA LEU A 28 9.83 2.81 -8.15
C LEU A 28 9.86 1.53 -7.32
N LYS A 29 8.83 1.27 -6.54
CA LYS A 29 8.70 0.01 -5.81
C LYS A 29 7.32 -0.60 -5.98
N ILE A 30 7.27 -1.92 -6.02
CA ILE A 30 6.06 -2.70 -6.22
C ILE A 30 6.02 -3.89 -5.29
N ILE A 31 4.85 -4.23 -4.76
CA ILE A 31 4.64 -5.43 -3.96
C ILE A 31 3.48 -6.26 -4.48
N GLU A 32 3.75 -7.54 -4.72
CA GLU A 32 2.73 -8.58 -4.83
C GLU A 32 2.48 -9.18 -3.45
N LYS A 33 1.27 -9.05 -2.97
CA LYS A 33 0.94 -9.34 -1.57
C LYS A 33 -0.23 -10.30 -1.43
N ASN A 34 -0.28 -11.01 -0.31
CA ASN A 34 -1.51 -11.66 0.13
C ASN A 34 -2.53 -10.63 0.64
N ARG A 35 -3.79 -11.04 0.64
CA ARG A 35 -4.88 -10.19 1.13
C ARG A 35 -4.76 -9.94 2.64
N ARG A 36 -5.11 -8.71 3.07
CA ARG A 36 -5.18 -8.29 4.49
C ARG A 36 -3.86 -8.41 5.28
N CYS A 37 -2.72 -8.31 4.64
CA CYS A 37 -1.41 -8.32 5.31
C CYS A 37 -1.00 -6.95 5.92
N GLY A 38 -1.82 -5.90 5.74
CA GLY A 38 -1.60 -4.59 6.34
C GLY A 38 -0.54 -3.73 5.65
N ILE A 39 -0.22 -3.99 4.38
CA ILE A 39 0.74 -3.17 3.61
C ILE A 39 0.17 -1.77 3.35
N SER A 40 -1.09 -1.62 2.94
CA SER A 40 -1.70 -0.29 2.71
C SER A 40 -1.70 0.57 3.98
N TRP A 41 -2.01 -0.04 5.14
CA TRP A 41 -1.89 0.61 6.45
C TRP A 41 -0.45 1.01 6.79
N THR A 42 0.52 0.19 6.42
CA THR A 42 1.95 0.50 6.61
C THR A 42 2.39 1.61 5.66
N ASP A 43 1.92 1.58 4.42
CA ASP A 43 2.24 2.57 3.39
C ASP A 43 1.66 3.96 3.74
N SER A 44 0.50 4.01 4.41
CA SER A 44 -0.03 5.29 4.91
C SER A 44 0.87 5.93 5.97
N ALA A 45 1.59 5.14 6.78
CA ALA A 45 2.63 5.64 7.68
C ALA A 45 3.83 6.21 6.89
N ASP A 46 4.27 5.54 5.81
CA ASP A 46 5.34 6.03 4.92
C ASP A 46 4.97 7.40 4.33
N SER A 47 3.72 7.54 3.89
CA SER A 47 3.19 8.81 3.38
C SER A 47 3.23 9.93 4.41
N VAL A 48 2.90 9.64 5.68
CA VAL A 48 2.98 10.61 6.78
C VAL A 48 4.43 11.00 7.05
N LEU A 49 5.36 10.05 7.04
CA LEU A 49 6.78 10.32 7.24
C LEU A 49 7.39 11.18 6.14
N ASP A 50 6.85 11.13 4.92
CA ASP A 50 7.26 12.00 3.82
C ASP A 50 6.61 13.39 3.87
N ALA A 51 5.34 13.48 4.26
CA ALA A 51 4.57 14.71 4.19
C ALA A 51 4.72 15.60 5.45
N ALA A 52 4.82 15.00 6.64
CA ALA A 52 4.74 15.73 7.90
C ALA A 52 5.99 16.56 8.29
N PRO A 53 7.24 16.14 8.00
CA PRO A 53 8.43 16.89 8.41
C PRO A 53 8.51 18.27 7.75
N ALA A 54 8.87 19.30 8.55
CA ALA A 54 8.96 20.68 8.06
C ALA A 54 9.97 20.90 6.92
N ASN A 55 10.95 19.99 6.78
CA ASN A 55 12.00 20.05 5.75
C ASN A 55 11.74 19.13 4.56
N GLY A 56 10.68 18.33 4.60
CA GLY A 56 10.35 17.38 3.55
C GLY A 56 8.88 17.57 3.20
N TRP A 57 8.61 18.41 2.26
CA TRP A 57 7.24 18.60 1.79
C TRP A 57 7.06 17.82 0.50
N THR A 58 6.54 16.63 0.61
CA THR A 58 6.17 15.86 -0.57
C THR A 58 4.73 15.44 -0.42
N ASN A 59 3.89 15.94 -1.32
CA ASN A 59 2.51 15.46 -1.41
C ASN A 59 2.49 13.98 -1.72
N THR A 60 1.47 13.28 -1.24
CA THR A 60 1.20 11.90 -1.63
C THR A 60 -0.20 11.77 -2.18
N TYR A 61 -0.30 11.19 -3.36
CA TYR A 61 -1.54 10.89 -4.06
C TYR A 61 -1.79 9.39 -4.01
N TYR A 62 -2.74 8.98 -3.19
CA TYR A 62 -3.19 7.60 -3.09
C TYR A 62 -4.31 7.36 -4.08
N MET A 63 -4.16 6.35 -4.90
CA MET A 63 -5.11 5.94 -5.93
C MET A 63 -5.59 4.52 -5.70
N SER A 64 -6.89 4.30 -5.80
CA SER A 64 -7.49 2.97 -5.79
C SER A 64 -8.69 2.94 -6.73
N PHE A 65 -9.07 1.74 -7.18
CA PHE A 65 -10.27 1.54 -7.98
C PHE A 65 -11.56 1.83 -7.20
N ASN A 66 -11.50 1.86 -5.86
CA ASN A 66 -12.63 2.06 -4.97
C ASN A 66 -12.42 3.29 -4.07
N LYS A 67 -13.40 4.20 -4.04
CA LYS A 67 -13.38 5.40 -3.20
C LYS A 67 -13.31 5.12 -1.70
N ASP A 68 -13.89 4.00 -1.25
CA ASP A 68 -13.86 3.63 0.18
C ASP A 68 -12.43 3.29 0.63
N ASN A 69 -11.61 2.69 -0.25
CA ASN A 69 -10.20 2.46 0.02
C ASN A 69 -9.43 3.79 0.13
N CYS A 70 -9.77 4.78 -0.72
CA CYS A 70 -9.18 6.12 -0.63
C CYS A 70 -9.48 6.76 0.73
N ARG A 71 -10.75 6.74 1.15
CA ARG A 71 -11.15 7.26 2.46
C ARG A 71 -10.42 6.56 3.61
N GLN A 72 -10.40 5.21 3.60
CA GLN A 72 -9.74 4.44 4.65
C GLN A 72 -8.24 4.73 4.74
N TYR A 73 -7.56 4.88 3.60
CA TYR A 73 -6.13 5.23 3.60
C TYR A 73 -5.87 6.60 4.23
N ILE A 74 -6.73 7.60 3.95
CA ILE A 74 -6.61 8.93 4.55
C ILE A 74 -6.91 8.90 6.06
N GLU A 75 -7.90 8.11 6.49
CA GLU A 75 -8.18 7.87 7.91
C GLU A 75 -6.97 7.25 8.62
N ASP A 76 -6.35 6.20 8.03
CA ASP A 76 -5.15 5.55 8.55
C ASP A 76 -3.97 6.54 8.64
N ALA A 77 -3.77 7.39 7.62
CA ALA A 77 -2.74 8.42 7.62
C ALA A 77 -2.98 9.47 8.74
N GLY A 78 -4.22 9.91 8.94
CA GLY A 78 -4.60 10.79 10.05
C GLY A 78 -4.32 10.18 11.43
N GLU A 79 -4.58 8.88 11.60
CA GLU A 79 -4.23 8.15 12.82
C GLU A 79 -2.71 8.06 13.02
N TRP A 80 -1.94 7.80 11.95
CA TRP A 80 -0.49 7.78 12.03
C TRP A 80 0.09 9.14 12.37
N ALA A 81 -0.42 10.23 11.78
CA ALA A 81 0.01 11.57 12.11
C ALA A 81 -0.16 11.86 13.63
N LYS A 82 -1.31 11.51 14.19
CA LYS A 82 -1.57 11.63 15.64
C LYS A 82 -0.61 10.79 16.49
N LYS A 83 -0.38 9.53 16.11
CA LYS A 83 0.54 8.61 16.81
C LYS A 83 1.99 9.08 16.78
N LEU A 84 2.40 9.72 15.69
CA LEU A 84 3.75 10.28 15.51
C LEU A 84 3.90 11.70 16.06
N GLY A 85 2.82 12.30 16.59
CA GLY A 85 2.84 13.64 17.20
C GLY A 85 2.84 14.78 16.19
N TYR A 86 2.41 14.53 14.93
CA TYR A 86 2.29 15.58 13.93
C TYR A 86 0.90 16.24 13.96
N ALA A 87 0.88 17.56 13.80
CA ALA A 87 -0.35 18.29 13.59
C ALA A 87 -0.85 18.07 12.16
N VAL A 88 -2.13 17.76 12.04
CA VAL A 88 -2.80 17.48 10.78
C VAL A 88 -4.21 18.08 10.80
N SER A 89 -4.73 18.51 9.64
CA SER A 89 -6.10 18.98 9.50
C SER A 89 -7.12 17.86 9.78
N GLU A 90 -8.38 18.23 9.92
CA GLU A 90 -9.47 17.28 9.76
C GLU A 90 -9.47 16.73 8.32
N ILE A 91 -10.11 15.57 8.14
CA ILE A 91 -10.26 14.98 6.80
C ILE A 91 -11.27 15.85 6.06
N ILE A 92 -10.85 16.31 4.88
CA ILE A 92 -11.69 17.08 3.97
C ILE A 92 -12.14 16.16 2.84
N GLU A 93 -13.44 16.07 2.63
CA GLU A 93 -14.06 15.40 1.48
C GLU A 93 -14.53 16.50 0.52
N GLU A 94 -14.06 16.47 -0.71
CA GLU A 94 -14.37 17.47 -1.74
C GLU A 94 -14.74 16.80 -3.04
N GLU A 95 -15.58 17.46 -3.82
CA GLU A 95 -15.82 17.12 -5.21
C GLU A 95 -15.02 18.07 -6.09
N GLU A 96 -14.04 17.53 -6.82
CA GLU A 96 -13.25 18.29 -7.79
C GLU A 96 -13.79 18.05 -9.20
N PRO A 97 -14.00 19.12 -10.00
CA PRO A 97 -14.37 18.95 -11.40
C PRO A 97 -13.24 18.27 -12.18
N LEU A 98 -13.60 17.43 -13.13
CA LEU A 98 -12.61 16.83 -14.03
C LEU A 98 -12.12 17.87 -15.02
N LEU A 99 -10.80 17.98 -15.21
CA LEU A 99 -10.19 18.97 -16.11
C LEU A 99 -10.67 18.88 -17.57
N ASP A 100 -11.13 17.70 -17.99
CA ASP A 100 -11.56 17.44 -19.37
C ASP A 100 -13.10 17.37 -19.50
N ASP A 101 -13.85 17.49 -18.40
CA ASP A 101 -15.31 17.36 -18.38
C ASP A 101 -15.87 18.05 -17.13
N GLU A 102 -16.21 19.34 -17.27
CA GLU A 102 -16.70 20.17 -16.14
C GLU A 102 -18.06 19.69 -15.59
N GLU A 103 -18.80 18.85 -16.33
CA GLU A 103 -20.04 18.25 -15.86
C GLU A 103 -19.83 17.04 -14.95
N LYS A 104 -18.59 16.51 -14.89
CA LYS A 104 -18.23 15.38 -14.04
C LYS A 104 -17.31 15.82 -12.93
N SER A 105 -17.67 15.46 -11.70
CA SER A 105 -16.84 15.62 -10.51
C SER A 105 -16.30 14.29 -10.02
N ILE A 106 -15.19 14.36 -9.29
CA ILE A 106 -14.59 13.23 -8.58
C ILE A 106 -14.56 13.56 -7.09
N THR A 107 -14.94 12.59 -6.28
CA THR A 107 -14.78 12.71 -4.82
C THR A 107 -13.32 12.49 -4.45
N THR A 108 -12.75 13.43 -3.74
CA THR A 108 -11.39 13.36 -3.17
C THR A 108 -11.44 13.44 -1.65
N TYR A 109 -10.48 12.80 -1.00
CA TYR A 109 -10.28 12.89 0.45
C TYR A 109 -8.87 13.40 0.70
N ARG A 110 -8.70 14.37 1.59
CA ARG A 110 -7.36 14.88 1.91
C ARG A 110 -7.17 15.23 3.38
N ILE A 111 -5.90 15.19 3.78
CA ILE A 111 -5.40 15.79 5.01
C ILE A 111 -4.20 16.67 4.66
N THR A 112 -4.07 17.79 5.37
CA THR A 112 -2.98 18.76 5.19
C THR A 112 -2.13 18.84 6.46
N PHE A 113 -0.81 18.84 6.31
CA PHE A 113 0.15 18.97 7.40
C PHE A 113 0.63 20.40 7.58
N SER A 114 1.19 20.71 8.76
CA SER A 114 1.79 22.02 9.03
C SER A 114 2.98 22.35 8.13
N SER A 115 3.58 21.36 7.48
CA SER A 115 4.60 21.52 6.43
C SER A 115 4.07 22.18 5.16
N GLY A 116 2.74 22.19 4.96
CA GLY A 116 2.07 22.55 3.72
C GLY A 116 1.85 21.38 2.76
N ALA A 117 2.42 20.20 3.06
CA ALA A 117 2.18 19.00 2.25
C ALA A 117 0.82 18.37 2.55
N GLU A 118 0.33 17.61 1.59
CA GLU A 118 -0.97 16.94 1.64
C GLU A 118 -0.85 15.44 1.34
N ILE A 119 -1.72 14.65 1.94
CA ILE A 119 -2.01 13.29 1.49
C ILE A 119 -3.44 13.29 0.97
N MET A 120 -3.62 12.89 -0.29
CA MET A 120 -4.89 12.98 -1.01
C MET A 120 -5.27 11.63 -1.63
N GLY A 121 -6.50 11.19 -1.38
CA GLY A 121 -7.10 10.03 -2.03
C GLY A 121 -7.77 10.44 -3.34
N LEU A 122 -7.37 9.83 -4.44
CA LEU A 122 -7.83 10.13 -5.79
C LEU A 122 -8.46 8.89 -6.45
N PRO A 123 -9.42 9.07 -7.37
CA PRO A 123 -9.89 7.96 -8.21
C PRO A 123 -8.77 7.38 -9.08
N GLY A 124 -8.87 6.09 -9.38
CA GLY A 124 -7.89 5.33 -10.15
C GLY A 124 -7.89 5.62 -11.65
N VAL A 125 -7.86 6.88 -12.06
CA VAL A 125 -7.82 7.30 -13.47
C VAL A 125 -6.63 8.24 -13.71
N SER A 126 -5.96 8.08 -14.84
CA SER A 126 -4.70 8.79 -15.18
C SER A 126 -4.83 10.30 -15.13
N ARG A 127 -5.98 10.85 -15.54
CA ARG A 127 -6.26 12.31 -15.53
C ARG A 127 -6.24 12.92 -14.12
N SER A 128 -6.48 12.14 -13.07
CA SER A 128 -6.42 12.62 -11.68
C SER A 128 -5.02 13.06 -11.26
N LEU A 129 -3.96 12.61 -11.97
CA LEU A 129 -2.58 12.99 -11.70
C LEU A 129 -2.10 14.22 -12.48
N ARG A 130 -2.92 14.76 -13.42
CA ARG A 130 -2.54 15.97 -14.17
C ARG A 130 -2.37 17.15 -13.21
N SER A 131 -1.32 17.94 -13.46
CA SER A 131 -0.93 19.11 -12.65
C SER A 131 -0.58 18.79 -11.18
N LYS A 132 -0.43 17.53 -10.82
CA LYS A 132 0.01 17.11 -9.50
C LYS A 132 1.55 16.95 -9.48
N GLN A 133 2.14 17.06 -8.29
CA GLN A 133 3.57 16.83 -8.05
C GLN A 133 3.76 16.20 -6.67
N GLY A 134 4.48 15.07 -6.59
CA GLY A 134 4.71 14.34 -5.35
C GLY A 134 4.76 12.83 -5.56
N ASN A 135 4.59 12.08 -4.48
CA ASN A 135 4.54 10.62 -4.48
C ASN A 135 3.19 10.11 -4.98
N VAL A 136 3.19 8.95 -5.63
CA VAL A 136 1.97 8.26 -6.07
C VAL A 136 1.94 6.87 -5.45
N VAL A 137 0.81 6.51 -4.84
CA VAL A 137 0.50 5.16 -4.35
C VAL A 137 -0.64 4.62 -5.19
N ILE A 138 -0.43 3.48 -5.84
CA ILE A 138 -1.45 2.77 -6.64
C ILE A 138 -1.75 1.47 -5.90
N ASP A 139 -2.86 1.45 -5.16
CA ASP A 139 -3.25 0.30 -4.33
C ASP A 139 -4.40 -0.48 -4.98
N GLU A 140 -4.34 -1.80 -4.82
CA GLU A 140 -5.17 -2.77 -5.55
C GLU A 140 -5.03 -2.60 -7.07
N ALA A 141 -3.77 -2.43 -7.54
CA ALA A 141 -3.42 -2.07 -8.90
C ALA A 141 -3.95 -3.06 -9.95
N ALA A 142 -4.02 -4.37 -9.63
CA ALA A 142 -4.56 -5.38 -10.52
C ALA A 142 -6.06 -5.24 -10.84
N PHE A 143 -6.76 -4.34 -10.14
CA PHE A 143 -8.20 -4.11 -10.32
C PHE A 143 -8.51 -2.79 -11.03
N PHE A 144 -7.50 -2.09 -11.54
CA PHE A 144 -7.71 -0.89 -12.34
C PHE A 144 -8.12 -1.25 -13.76
N ASP A 145 -9.09 -0.52 -14.31
CA ASP A 145 -9.53 -0.69 -15.69
C ASP A 145 -8.42 -0.37 -16.72
N ASP A 146 -7.55 0.61 -16.40
CA ASP A 146 -6.45 1.04 -17.25
C ASP A 146 -5.22 1.40 -16.41
N LEU A 147 -4.56 0.36 -15.88
CA LEU A 147 -3.36 0.51 -15.06
C LEU A 147 -2.20 1.14 -15.84
N ASP A 148 -2.05 0.79 -17.11
CA ASP A 148 -0.95 1.27 -17.94
C ASP A 148 -0.98 2.79 -18.11
N SER A 149 -2.15 3.37 -18.39
CA SER A 149 -2.32 4.82 -18.46
C SER A 149 -2.05 5.51 -17.12
N VAL A 150 -2.44 4.90 -16.01
CA VAL A 150 -2.18 5.44 -14.65
C VAL A 150 -0.67 5.41 -14.36
N LEU A 151 0.01 4.30 -14.63
CA LEU A 151 1.47 4.18 -14.47
C LEU A 151 2.22 5.18 -15.36
N GLN A 152 1.79 5.36 -16.62
CA GLN A 152 2.37 6.35 -17.53
C GLN A 152 2.24 7.77 -16.97
N ALA A 153 1.08 8.13 -16.43
CA ALA A 153 0.87 9.45 -15.82
C ALA A 153 1.72 9.62 -14.53
N ALA A 154 1.80 8.58 -13.70
CA ALA A 154 2.58 8.59 -12.47
C ALA A 154 4.09 8.76 -12.73
N LYS A 155 4.64 8.13 -13.78
CA LYS A 155 6.06 8.24 -14.16
C LYS A 155 6.50 9.69 -14.40
N ALA A 156 5.60 10.58 -14.83
CA ALA A 156 5.92 11.99 -15.00
C ALA A 156 6.28 12.69 -13.69
N LEU A 157 5.73 12.24 -12.55
CA LEU A 157 5.98 12.86 -11.24
C LEU A 157 7.38 12.49 -10.69
N VAL A 158 7.95 11.38 -11.15
CA VAL A 158 9.30 10.93 -10.74
C VAL A 158 10.38 11.93 -11.17
N MET A 159 10.20 12.61 -12.30
CA MET A 159 11.15 13.61 -12.80
C MET A 159 11.47 14.75 -11.81
N TRP A 160 10.56 15.00 -10.88
CA TRP A 160 10.70 16.03 -9.85
C TRP A 160 10.87 15.44 -8.44
N GLY A 161 11.36 14.20 -8.36
CA GLY A 161 11.66 13.53 -7.09
C GLY A 161 10.48 12.86 -6.42
N GLY A 162 9.35 12.69 -7.12
CA GLY A 162 8.25 11.85 -6.68
C GLY A 162 8.62 10.36 -6.75
N ARG A 163 7.99 9.54 -5.91
CA ARG A 163 8.15 8.07 -5.89
C ARG A 163 6.84 7.40 -6.27
N ILE A 164 6.94 6.25 -6.94
CA ILE A 164 5.78 5.41 -7.27
C ILE A 164 5.81 4.14 -6.42
N ARG A 165 4.72 3.87 -5.74
CA ARG A 165 4.51 2.69 -4.90
C ARG A 165 3.29 1.94 -5.41
N VAL A 166 3.48 0.71 -5.88
CA VAL A 166 2.40 -0.13 -6.44
C VAL A 166 2.14 -1.31 -5.53
N ILE A 167 0.89 -1.51 -5.15
CA ILE A 167 0.48 -2.50 -4.16
C ILE A 167 -0.70 -3.28 -4.73
N SER A 168 -0.63 -4.61 -4.80
CA SER A 168 -1.81 -5.43 -5.16
C SER A 168 -1.69 -6.90 -4.77
N THR A 169 -2.84 -7.58 -4.68
CA THR A 169 -2.98 -9.01 -4.96
C THR A 169 -2.98 -9.21 -6.46
N HIS A 170 -2.86 -10.46 -6.93
CA HIS A 170 -3.05 -10.77 -8.36
C HIS A 170 -4.54 -10.82 -8.74
N ASN A 171 -4.82 -10.65 -10.03
CA ASN A 171 -6.14 -10.75 -10.64
C ASN A 171 -5.99 -11.19 -12.11
N GLY A 172 -5.53 -12.41 -12.34
CA GLY A 172 -5.29 -13.00 -13.65
C GLY A 172 -3.83 -12.95 -14.13
N ASP A 173 -3.45 -13.97 -14.91
CA ASP A 173 -2.07 -14.11 -15.42
C ASP A 173 -1.73 -13.07 -16.51
N ASP A 174 -2.71 -12.65 -17.31
CA ASP A 174 -2.58 -11.64 -18.35
C ASP A 174 -2.83 -10.21 -17.88
N ASN A 175 -3.03 -10.02 -16.57
CA ASN A 175 -3.29 -8.71 -15.98
C ASN A 175 -2.05 -7.79 -16.10
N PRO A 176 -2.20 -6.49 -16.43
CA PRO A 176 -1.09 -5.55 -16.54
C PRO A 176 -0.19 -5.50 -15.30
N PHE A 177 -0.75 -5.63 -14.10
CA PHE A 177 0.03 -5.73 -12.86
C PHE A 177 0.96 -6.95 -12.88
N ASN A 178 0.46 -8.13 -13.24
CA ASN A 178 1.27 -9.34 -13.33
C ASN A 178 2.29 -9.27 -14.47
N ILE A 179 1.93 -8.67 -15.61
CA ILE A 179 2.87 -8.43 -16.72
C ILE A 179 4.03 -7.56 -16.25
N LEU A 180 3.77 -6.51 -15.49
CA LEU A 180 4.82 -5.66 -14.89
C LEU A 180 5.73 -6.48 -13.97
N ILE A 181 5.17 -7.31 -13.08
CA ILE A 181 5.94 -8.22 -12.21
C ILE A 181 6.85 -9.16 -13.04
N LYS A 182 6.31 -9.78 -14.11
CA LYS A 182 7.07 -10.65 -15.02
C LYS A 182 8.22 -9.87 -15.69
N ASN A 183 7.98 -8.65 -16.13
CA ASN A 183 8.99 -7.78 -16.74
C ASN A 183 10.11 -7.40 -15.77
N ILE A 184 9.78 -7.10 -14.52
CA ILE A 184 10.77 -6.83 -13.47
C ILE A 184 11.62 -8.08 -13.22
N ARG A 185 11.02 -9.23 -13.02
CA ARG A 185 11.72 -10.51 -12.80
C ARG A 185 12.63 -10.91 -13.96
N SER A 186 12.24 -10.60 -15.19
CA SER A 186 13.05 -10.88 -16.39
C SER A 186 14.15 -9.84 -16.63
N GLY A 187 14.21 -8.76 -15.85
CA GLY A 187 15.17 -7.68 -15.97
C GLY A 187 14.89 -6.70 -17.12
N LYS A 188 13.67 -6.70 -17.68
CA LYS A 188 13.25 -5.67 -18.64
C LYS A 188 12.96 -4.33 -17.96
N GLU A 189 12.39 -4.37 -16.77
CA GLU A 189 12.06 -3.21 -15.92
C GLU A 189 13.03 -3.17 -14.71
N LYS A 190 14.25 -2.66 -14.92
CA LYS A 190 15.35 -2.72 -13.94
C LYS A 190 15.26 -1.69 -12.82
N GLU A 191 14.50 -0.63 -13.03
CA GLU A 191 14.40 0.48 -12.09
C GLU A 191 13.42 0.20 -10.93
N TRP A 192 12.69 -0.91 -11.01
CA TRP A 192 11.72 -1.29 -9.99
C TRP A 192 12.33 -2.18 -8.91
N SER A 193 12.11 -1.81 -7.65
CA SER A 193 12.27 -2.71 -6.51
C SER A 193 11.01 -3.57 -6.34
N LEU A 194 11.20 -4.89 -6.29
CA LEU A 194 10.11 -5.87 -6.19
C LEU A 194 10.08 -6.51 -4.82
N HIS A 195 8.96 -6.37 -4.13
CA HIS A 195 8.63 -7.06 -2.89
C HIS A 195 7.59 -8.15 -3.14
N ARG A 196 7.61 -9.18 -2.29
CA ARG A 196 6.60 -10.25 -2.29
C ARG A 196 6.33 -10.71 -0.88
N ILE A 197 5.06 -10.96 -0.56
CA ILE A 197 4.64 -11.53 0.72
C ILE A 197 3.42 -12.42 0.57
N THR A 198 3.60 -13.73 0.74
CA THR A 198 2.52 -14.71 0.81
C THR A 198 1.88 -14.72 2.19
N PHE A 199 0.69 -15.31 2.30
CA PHE A 199 0.03 -15.49 3.59
C PHE A 199 0.86 -16.33 4.55
N ARG A 200 1.49 -17.42 4.07
CA ARG A 200 2.38 -18.28 4.88
C ARG A 200 3.57 -17.52 5.42
N GLU A 201 4.20 -16.69 4.59
CA GLU A 201 5.33 -15.85 5.00
C GLU A 201 4.90 -14.78 6.01
N ALA A 202 3.75 -14.13 5.79
CA ALA A 202 3.19 -13.16 6.73
C ALA A 202 2.85 -13.80 8.09
N MET A 203 2.26 -15.00 8.09
CA MET A 203 2.00 -15.78 9.30
C MET A 203 3.31 -16.11 10.04
N ALA A 204 4.33 -16.61 9.32
CA ALA A 204 5.64 -16.90 9.89
C ALA A 204 6.34 -15.67 10.49
N GLN A 205 6.00 -14.48 10.00
CA GLN A 205 6.50 -13.19 10.47
C GLN A 205 5.60 -12.52 11.52
N GLY A 206 4.58 -13.24 12.03
CA GLY A 206 3.78 -12.83 13.19
C GLY A 206 2.44 -12.16 12.88
N LEU A 207 1.90 -12.30 11.67
CA LEU A 207 0.62 -11.69 11.30
C LEU A 207 -0.51 -12.11 12.25
N TYR A 208 -0.68 -13.41 12.54
CA TYR A 208 -1.73 -13.85 13.44
C TYR A 208 -1.49 -13.44 14.89
N GLN A 209 -0.24 -13.41 15.32
CA GLN A 209 0.11 -12.88 16.65
C GLN A 209 -0.34 -11.43 16.80
N ARG A 210 -0.16 -10.61 15.74
CA ARG A 210 -0.63 -9.22 15.70
C ARG A 210 -2.16 -9.12 15.72
N ILE A 211 -2.85 -10.00 14.98
CA ILE A 211 -4.32 -10.08 14.99
C ILE A 211 -4.81 -10.42 16.40
N CYS A 212 -4.22 -11.39 17.06
CA CYS A 212 -4.57 -11.77 18.43
C CYS A 212 -4.37 -10.60 19.39
N LEU A 213 -3.23 -9.91 19.31
CA LEU A 213 -2.94 -8.73 20.13
C LEU A 213 -4.00 -7.63 19.95
N LYS A 214 -4.34 -7.31 18.70
CA LYS A 214 -5.37 -6.29 18.38
C LYS A 214 -6.75 -6.67 18.90
N GLN A 215 -7.07 -7.97 18.95
CA GLN A 215 -8.35 -8.49 19.40
C GLN A 215 -8.39 -8.85 20.89
N GLY A 216 -7.31 -8.60 21.64
CA GLY A 216 -7.22 -8.97 23.07
C GLY A 216 -7.23 -10.50 23.31
N ARG A 217 -6.84 -11.30 22.29
CA ARG A 217 -6.77 -12.75 22.38
C ARG A 217 -5.36 -13.23 22.66
N LYS A 218 -5.24 -14.35 23.38
CA LYS A 218 -3.95 -15.00 23.61
C LYS A 218 -3.54 -15.73 22.32
N TRP A 219 -2.31 -15.48 21.86
CA TRP A 219 -1.69 -16.24 20.78
C TRP A 219 -1.06 -17.53 21.33
N THR A 220 -1.17 -18.64 20.59
CA THR A 220 -0.41 -19.88 20.79
C THR A 220 -0.01 -20.45 19.43
N PRO A 221 1.04 -21.29 19.35
CA PRO A 221 1.44 -21.93 18.09
C PRO A 221 0.34 -22.81 17.50
N GLU A 222 -0.48 -23.45 18.33
CA GLU A 222 -1.59 -24.31 17.90
C GLU A 222 -2.69 -23.44 17.25
N ALA A 223 -3.06 -22.32 17.90
CA ALA A 223 -4.04 -21.38 17.37
C ALA A 223 -3.54 -20.72 16.07
N ASP A 224 -2.25 -20.48 15.94
CA ASP A 224 -1.63 -19.97 14.73
C ASP A 224 -1.81 -20.94 13.55
N LYS A 225 -1.51 -22.21 13.77
CA LYS A 225 -1.69 -23.27 12.78
C LYS A 225 -3.17 -23.47 12.42
N GLU A 226 -4.04 -23.53 13.43
CA GLU A 226 -5.49 -23.66 13.20
C GLU A 226 -6.06 -22.51 12.40
N PHE A 227 -5.63 -21.28 12.69
CA PHE A 227 -6.04 -20.09 11.93
C PHE A 227 -5.59 -20.17 10.47
N MET A 228 -4.34 -20.55 10.21
CA MET A 228 -3.82 -20.74 8.87
C MET A 228 -4.63 -21.78 8.09
N ASP A 229 -4.83 -22.98 8.68
CA ASP A 229 -5.60 -24.05 8.05
C ASP A 229 -7.06 -23.63 7.80
N LYS A 230 -7.65 -22.85 8.72
CA LYS A 230 -9.00 -22.30 8.56
C LYS A 230 -9.07 -21.33 7.37
N MET A 231 -8.09 -20.44 7.21
CA MET A 231 -8.09 -19.50 6.08
C MET A 231 -8.02 -20.24 4.74
N TYR A 232 -7.15 -21.23 4.59
CA TYR A 232 -7.09 -22.04 3.36
C TYR A 232 -8.41 -22.78 3.11
N ARG A 233 -9.10 -23.30 4.13
CA ARG A 233 -10.43 -23.89 3.96
C ARG A 233 -11.50 -22.88 3.53
N ILE A 234 -11.46 -21.65 4.05
CA ILE A 234 -12.42 -20.60 3.70
C ILE A 234 -12.23 -20.14 2.25
N TYR A 235 -10.99 -20.00 1.81
CA TYR A 235 -10.67 -19.61 0.43
C TYR A 235 -10.91 -20.75 -0.58
N GLY A 236 -11.04 -22.01 -0.10
CA GLY A 236 -11.43 -23.17 -0.91
C GLY A 236 -10.57 -23.36 -2.14
N ASP A 237 -11.18 -23.25 -3.33
CA ASP A 237 -10.51 -23.48 -4.62
C ASP A 237 -9.73 -22.26 -5.14
N ASN A 238 -9.72 -21.13 -4.42
CA ASN A 238 -9.09 -19.89 -4.87
C ASN A 238 -8.07 -19.27 -3.88
N PRO A 239 -7.17 -20.04 -3.27
CA PRO A 239 -6.13 -19.49 -2.39
C PRO A 239 -4.97 -18.86 -3.16
N ASP A 240 -4.77 -19.21 -4.45
CA ASP A 240 -3.55 -18.91 -5.19
C ASP A 240 -3.30 -17.40 -5.28
N GLU A 241 -4.22 -16.62 -5.81
CA GLU A 241 -4.03 -15.18 -5.98
C GLU A 241 -4.12 -14.42 -4.67
N GLU A 242 -5.04 -14.83 -3.78
CA GLU A 242 -5.38 -14.11 -2.57
C GLU A 242 -4.44 -14.42 -1.38
N LEU A 243 -3.95 -15.65 -1.29
CA LEU A 243 -3.09 -16.12 -0.18
C LEU A 243 -1.65 -16.43 -0.63
N ASP A 244 -1.48 -17.16 -1.72
CA ASP A 244 -0.18 -17.69 -2.13
C ASP A 244 0.54 -16.80 -3.15
N VAL A 245 -0.12 -15.72 -3.62
CA VAL A 245 0.47 -14.74 -4.55
C VAL A 245 0.91 -15.44 -5.85
N ILE A 246 0.01 -16.24 -6.42
CA ILE A 246 0.20 -16.99 -7.66
C ILE A 246 -0.91 -16.54 -8.63
N PRO A 247 -0.60 -15.85 -9.72
CA PRO A 247 -1.59 -15.44 -10.72
C PRO A 247 -2.16 -16.67 -11.46
N ARG A 248 -3.41 -16.57 -11.89
CA ARG A 248 -4.11 -17.63 -12.65
C ARG A 248 -4.53 -17.21 -14.05
#